data_7a0e44444cf8a2a1706d02495cce2ae9
#
_entry.id   7a0e44444cf8a2a1706d02495cce2ae9
#
_cell.length_a   1.000
_cell.length_b   1.000
_cell.length_c   1.000
_cell.angle_alpha   90.00
_cell.angle_beta   90.00
_cell.angle_gamma   90.00
#
_symmetry.space_group_name_H-M   'P 1'
#
loop_
_entity.id
_entity.type
_entity.pdbx_description
1 polymer ?
#
loop_
_entity_poly.entity_id
_entity_poly.type
_entity_poly.pdbx_seq_one_letter_code
_entity_poly.pdbx_strand_id
1 'polypeptide(L)'
;MLLSLFPEPVPPAGAPYRDFFEKGGWSGPHNINLLQHNRDVEKQGKLFYIAHFNAGLRVYNVIDPRKPVEAGYFMPPEPTRRYGPMPEGKLVLQTEDVLVDRRGLIYITHKNQGLWILKYQK
;
A
#
# COMPACT_ATOMS: atom_id res chain seq x y z
N MET A 1 -6.75 13.85 -20.89
CA MET A 1 -5.39 13.44 -21.40
C MET A 1 -4.69 12.68 -20.28
N LEU A 2 -4.24 11.45 -20.57
CA LEU A 2 -3.41 10.67 -19.65
C LEU A 2 -2.01 11.30 -19.56
N LEU A 3 -1.49 11.53 -18.36
CA LEU A 3 -0.15 12.07 -18.14
C LEU A 3 0.88 10.96 -17.93
N SER A 4 0.54 9.97 -17.12
CA SER A 4 1.43 8.85 -16.77
C SER A 4 0.63 7.70 -16.14
N LEU A 5 1.31 6.59 -15.92
CA LEU A 5 0.88 5.50 -15.06
C LEU A 5 1.86 5.35 -13.90
N PHE A 6 1.38 4.92 -12.75
CA PHE A 6 2.24 4.54 -11.64
C PHE A 6 3.01 3.26 -12.03
N PRO A 7 4.30 3.15 -11.70
CA PRO A 7 5.03 1.92 -11.92
C PRO A 7 4.43 0.76 -11.08
N GLU A 8 4.42 -0.42 -11.68
CA GLU A 8 3.98 -1.61 -10.94
C GLU A 8 4.95 -1.92 -9.80
N PRO A 9 4.43 -2.35 -8.63
CA PRO A 9 5.27 -2.78 -7.53
C PRO A 9 6.17 -3.97 -7.94
N VAL A 10 7.43 -3.91 -7.56
CA VAL A 10 8.38 -4.99 -7.75
C VAL A 10 8.53 -5.78 -6.45
N PRO A 11 8.51 -7.12 -6.47
CA PRO A 11 8.79 -7.92 -5.30
C PRO A 11 10.17 -7.61 -4.71
N PRO A 12 10.32 -7.68 -3.37
CA PRO A 12 11.62 -7.50 -2.75
C PRO A 12 12.62 -8.59 -3.21
N ALA A 13 13.90 -8.27 -3.16
CA ALA A 13 14.96 -9.23 -3.47
C ALA A 13 14.82 -10.47 -2.58
N GLY A 14 14.91 -11.66 -3.20
CA GLY A 14 14.76 -12.94 -2.49
C GLY A 14 13.31 -13.36 -2.24
N ALA A 15 12.32 -12.64 -2.73
CA ALA A 15 10.93 -13.09 -2.67
C ALA A 15 10.76 -14.46 -3.36
N PRO A 16 9.95 -15.38 -2.80
CA PRO A 16 9.74 -16.71 -3.36
C PRO A 16 8.72 -16.71 -4.53
N TYR A 17 8.43 -15.56 -5.12
CA TYR A 17 7.51 -15.35 -6.25
C TYR A 17 8.12 -14.30 -7.19
N ARG A 18 7.82 -14.39 -8.49
CA ARG A 18 8.33 -13.48 -9.53
C ARG A 18 7.60 -12.15 -9.56
N ASP A 19 6.31 -12.21 -9.27
CA ASP A 19 5.41 -11.06 -9.27
C ASP A 19 4.29 -11.24 -8.24
N PHE A 20 3.50 -10.20 -8.00
CA PHE A 20 2.43 -10.25 -7.02
C PHE A 20 1.20 -11.05 -7.48
N PHE A 21 1.07 -11.39 -8.75
CA PHE A 21 0.05 -12.34 -9.21
C PHE A 21 0.41 -13.76 -8.81
N GLU A 22 1.68 -14.15 -8.99
CA GLU A 22 2.18 -15.46 -8.55
C GLU A 22 2.12 -15.61 -7.03
N LYS A 23 2.35 -14.55 -6.29
CA LYS A 23 2.18 -14.54 -4.83
C LYS A 23 0.79 -15.01 -4.42
N GLY A 24 -0.23 -14.65 -5.17
CA GLY A 24 -1.64 -15.00 -4.92
C GLY A 24 -2.34 -14.05 -3.95
N GLY A 25 -3.60 -14.33 -3.68
CA GLY A 25 -4.50 -13.40 -3.02
C GLY A 25 -4.95 -12.28 -3.96
N TRP A 26 -5.57 -11.24 -3.42
CA TRP A 26 -5.91 -10.07 -4.23
C TRP A 26 -4.65 -9.26 -4.56
N SER A 27 -4.60 -8.74 -5.76
CA SER A 27 -3.47 -7.97 -6.29
C SER A 27 -3.98 -6.67 -6.92
N GLY A 28 -3.14 -5.67 -6.94
CA GLY A 28 -3.42 -4.35 -7.53
C GLY A 28 -3.65 -3.25 -6.49
N PRO A 29 -3.69 -1.99 -6.95
CA PRO A 29 -4.01 -0.86 -6.10
C PRO A 29 -5.47 -0.92 -5.66
N HIS A 30 -5.74 -0.59 -4.39
CA HIS A 30 -7.09 -0.53 -3.85
C HIS A 30 -7.45 0.88 -3.43
N ASN A 31 -6.88 1.39 -2.34
CA ASN A 31 -7.16 2.74 -1.85
C ASN A 31 -5.90 3.60 -1.79
N ILE A 32 -6.09 4.89 -2.02
CA ILE A 32 -5.05 5.91 -1.84
C ILE A 32 -5.43 6.84 -0.70
N ASN A 33 -4.42 7.42 -0.04
CA ASN A 33 -4.66 8.46 0.96
C ASN A 33 -5.21 9.71 0.28
N LEU A 34 -6.44 10.09 0.59
CA LEU A 34 -7.11 11.29 0.09
C LEU A 34 -7.38 12.27 1.23
N LEU A 35 -7.49 13.56 0.91
CA LEU A 35 -7.74 14.62 1.88
C LEU A 35 -9.05 14.45 2.65
N GLN A 36 -10.07 13.88 2.08
CA GLN A 36 -11.38 13.53 2.66
C GLN A 36 -12.06 14.68 3.43
N HIS A 37 -11.74 15.93 3.12
CA HIS A 37 -12.24 17.12 3.82
C HIS A 37 -12.04 17.10 5.35
N ASN A 38 -11.07 16.35 5.82
CA ASN A 38 -10.74 16.22 7.23
C ASN A 38 -9.41 16.95 7.52
N ARG A 39 -9.47 17.90 8.46
CA ARG A 39 -8.30 18.71 8.84
C ARG A 39 -7.15 17.90 9.45
N ASP A 40 -7.44 16.71 9.94
CA ASP A 40 -6.45 15.85 10.60
C ASP A 40 -5.75 14.89 9.64
N VAL A 41 -6.20 14.83 8.37
CA VAL A 41 -5.54 14.10 7.30
C VAL A 41 -4.46 14.97 6.66
N GLU A 42 -3.33 14.36 6.29
CA GLU A 42 -2.25 15.06 5.59
C GLU A 42 -2.75 15.62 4.25
N LYS A 43 -2.38 16.85 3.96
CA LYS A 43 -2.61 17.42 2.62
C LYS A 43 -1.76 16.68 1.61
N GLN A 44 -2.37 16.28 0.51
CA GLN A 44 -1.65 15.69 -0.61
C GLN A 44 -0.54 16.64 -1.07
N GLY A 45 0.67 16.12 -1.15
CA GLY A 45 1.86 16.89 -1.49
C GLY A 45 2.73 16.12 -2.48
N LYS A 46 3.95 15.83 -2.07
CA LYS A 46 4.95 15.18 -2.92
C LYS A 46 4.85 13.66 -2.95
N LEU A 47 4.17 13.06 -1.98
CA LEU A 47 4.05 11.62 -1.82
C LEU A 47 2.59 11.18 -1.95
N PHE A 48 2.38 10.10 -2.67
CA PHE A 48 1.14 9.33 -2.68
C PHE A 48 1.33 8.02 -1.96
N TYR A 49 0.39 7.68 -1.09
CA TYR A 49 0.36 6.44 -0.33
C TYR A 49 -0.76 5.57 -0.86
N ILE A 50 -0.44 4.37 -1.28
CA ILE A 50 -1.38 3.44 -1.92
C ILE A 50 -1.40 2.12 -1.16
N ALA A 51 -2.57 1.70 -0.68
CA ALA A 51 -2.80 0.34 -0.24
C ALA A 51 -2.91 -0.56 -1.47
N HIS A 52 -2.02 -1.54 -1.60
CA HIS A 52 -1.87 -2.33 -2.81
C HIS A 52 -2.02 -3.83 -2.53
N PHE A 53 -3.08 -4.21 -1.82
CA PHE A 53 -3.42 -5.57 -1.44
C PHE A 53 -2.19 -6.42 -1.03
N ASN A 54 -1.88 -7.47 -1.79
CA ASN A 54 -0.79 -8.40 -1.51
C ASN A 54 0.63 -7.81 -1.68
N ALA A 55 0.73 -6.61 -2.28
CA ALA A 55 1.98 -5.86 -2.37
C ALA A 55 2.20 -4.88 -1.19
N GLY A 56 1.26 -4.80 -0.24
CA GLY A 56 1.38 -3.96 0.95
C GLY A 56 1.11 -2.49 0.72
N LEU A 57 1.72 -1.64 1.52
CA LEU A 57 1.73 -0.19 1.32
C LEU A 57 2.80 0.17 0.28
N ARG A 58 2.43 0.99 -0.69
CA ARG A 58 3.37 1.60 -1.66
C ARG A 58 3.33 3.11 -1.54
N VAL A 59 4.50 3.73 -1.61
CA VAL A 59 4.67 5.18 -1.51
C VAL A 59 5.35 5.65 -2.78
N TYR A 60 4.73 6.62 -3.45
CA TYR A 60 5.25 7.18 -4.72
C TYR A 60 5.56 8.65 -4.58
N ASN A 61 6.70 9.06 -5.10
CA ASN A 61 7.01 10.46 -5.32
C ASN A 61 6.32 10.94 -6.61
N VAL A 62 5.52 11.98 -6.48
CA VAL A 62 4.72 12.57 -7.57
C VAL A 62 5.04 14.06 -7.79
N ILE A 63 6.24 14.51 -7.41
CA ILE A 63 6.67 15.89 -7.68
C ILE A 63 6.53 16.19 -9.17
N ASP A 64 6.96 15.28 -10.03
CA ASP A 64 6.62 15.30 -11.45
C ASP A 64 5.50 14.28 -11.72
N PRO A 65 4.26 14.75 -11.93
CA PRO A 65 3.13 13.84 -12.16
C PRO A 65 3.21 13.09 -13.49
N ARG A 66 4.12 13.46 -14.37
CA ARG A 66 4.39 12.73 -15.63
C ARG A 66 5.33 11.55 -15.42
N LYS A 67 6.05 11.53 -14.30
CA LYS A 67 7.05 10.51 -13.99
C LYS A 67 6.99 10.12 -12.51
N PRO A 68 5.90 9.48 -12.04
CA PRO A 68 5.84 8.99 -10.67
C PRO A 68 6.92 7.91 -10.45
N VAL A 69 7.56 7.94 -9.29
CA VAL A 69 8.64 7.01 -8.91
C VAL A 69 8.33 6.42 -7.55
N GLU A 70 8.44 5.11 -7.39
CA GLU A 70 8.31 4.48 -6.08
C GLU A 70 9.41 5.02 -5.14
N ALA A 71 8.99 5.60 -4.02
CA ALA A 71 9.87 6.18 -3.01
C ALA A 71 10.09 5.26 -1.81
N GLY A 72 9.23 4.26 -1.64
CA GLY A 72 9.34 3.26 -0.59
C GLY A 72 8.12 2.37 -0.51
N TYR A 73 8.23 1.35 0.31
CA TYR A 73 7.13 0.42 0.58
C TYR A 73 7.22 -0.17 1.97
N PHE A 74 6.10 -0.71 2.44
CA PHE A 74 6.05 -1.55 3.62
C PHE A 74 5.15 -2.75 3.34
N MET A 75 5.69 -3.93 3.54
CA MET A 75 4.93 -5.18 3.49
C MET A 75 4.86 -5.76 4.89
N PRO A 76 3.68 -5.79 5.53
CA PRO A 76 3.50 -6.55 6.77
C PRO A 76 3.98 -7.99 6.60
N PRO A 77 4.42 -8.65 7.68
CA PRO A 77 4.69 -10.09 7.63
C PRO A 77 3.49 -10.86 7.09
N GLU A 78 3.74 -11.97 6.42
CA GLU A 78 2.65 -12.82 5.94
C GLU A 78 1.81 -13.34 7.13
N PRO A 79 0.47 -13.35 7.02
CA PRO A 79 -0.39 -13.85 8.07
C PRO A 79 -0.18 -15.35 8.26
N THR A 80 -0.13 -15.80 9.51
CA THR A 80 0.06 -17.22 9.87
C THR A 80 -1.26 -17.97 10.05
N ARG A 81 -2.36 -17.24 10.21
CA ARG A 81 -3.71 -17.82 10.36
C ARG A 81 -4.78 -16.89 9.81
N ARG A 82 -5.92 -17.48 9.48
CA ARG A 82 -7.12 -16.77 9.05
C ARG A 82 -8.02 -16.50 10.23
N TYR A 83 -8.47 -15.26 10.40
CA TYR A 83 -9.39 -14.88 11.49
C TYR A 83 -10.85 -14.86 11.06
N GLY A 84 -11.14 -14.91 9.78
CA GLY A 84 -12.48 -14.87 9.23
C GLY A 84 -12.56 -15.56 7.87
N PRO A 85 -13.76 -15.66 7.29
CA PRO A 85 -13.96 -16.32 6.01
C PRO A 85 -13.30 -15.58 4.82
N MET A 86 -13.12 -14.28 4.95
CA MET A 86 -12.57 -13.42 3.89
C MET A 86 -11.15 -12.92 4.22
N PRO A 87 -10.31 -12.69 3.24
CA PRO A 87 -10.46 -13.03 1.83
C PRO A 87 -10.32 -14.54 1.60
N GLU A 88 -11.09 -15.07 0.66
CA GLU A 88 -10.95 -16.46 0.21
C GLU A 88 -9.62 -16.68 -0.53
N GLY A 89 -9.24 -17.95 -0.71
CA GLY A 89 -8.03 -18.34 -1.43
C GLY A 89 -6.78 -18.39 -0.57
N LYS A 90 -5.64 -18.16 -1.19
CA LYS A 90 -4.33 -18.25 -0.52
C LYS A 90 -4.20 -17.22 0.60
N LEU A 91 -3.73 -17.68 1.75
CA LEU A 91 -3.48 -16.82 2.89
C LEU A 91 -2.17 -16.04 2.67
N VAL A 92 -2.29 -14.79 2.29
CA VAL A 92 -1.19 -13.84 2.11
C VAL A 92 -1.58 -12.49 2.70
N LEU A 93 -0.63 -11.60 2.89
CA LEU A 93 -0.92 -10.23 3.30
C LEU A 93 -1.89 -9.56 2.32
N GLN A 94 -2.80 -8.72 2.84
CA GLN A 94 -3.84 -8.03 2.08
C GLN A 94 -4.05 -6.64 2.69
N THR A 95 -3.19 -5.70 2.32
CA THR A 95 -3.33 -4.30 2.73
C THR A 95 -4.52 -3.66 2.02
N GLU A 96 -5.48 -3.20 2.80
CA GLU A 96 -6.81 -2.80 2.32
C GLU A 96 -6.92 -1.30 2.14
N ASP A 97 -6.51 -0.54 3.15
CA ASP A 97 -6.71 0.89 3.18
C ASP A 97 -5.52 1.61 3.79
N VAL A 98 -5.41 2.90 3.51
CA VAL A 98 -4.35 3.76 4.02
C VAL A 98 -4.90 5.14 4.35
N LEU A 99 -4.46 5.67 5.48
CA LEU A 99 -4.68 7.05 5.88
C LEU A 99 -3.37 7.62 6.44
N VAL A 100 -3.04 8.84 6.07
CA VAL A 100 -1.89 9.56 6.63
C VAL A 100 -2.40 10.78 7.36
N ASP A 101 -2.06 10.92 8.64
CA ASP A 101 -2.46 12.07 9.42
C ASP A 101 -1.48 13.25 9.22
N ARG A 102 -1.87 14.44 9.67
CA ARG A 102 -1.06 15.65 9.52
C ARG A 102 0.27 15.62 10.28
N ARG A 103 0.51 14.62 11.15
CA ARG A 103 1.79 14.37 11.83
C ARG A 103 2.71 13.50 10.99
N GLY A 104 2.22 12.99 9.84
CA GLY A 104 2.92 12.06 8.98
C GLY A 104 2.91 10.62 9.48
N LEU A 105 2.02 10.27 10.41
CA LEU A 105 1.79 8.88 10.78
C LEU A 105 0.88 8.23 9.75
N ILE A 106 1.28 7.04 9.29
CA ILE A 106 0.60 6.27 8.27
C ILE A 106 -0.12 5.11 8.94
N TYR A 107 -1.42 5.05 8.73
CA TYR A 107 -2.29 3.99 9.24
C TYR A 107 -2.68 3.10 8.07
N ILE A 108 -2.38 1.82 8.14
CA ILE A 108 -2.82 0.85 7.14
C ILE A 108 -3.65 -0.23 7.79
N THR A 109 -4.72 -0.62 7.13
CA THR A 109 -5.54 -1.77 7.55
C THR A 109 -5.16 -3.00 6.76
N HIS A 110 -5.32 -4.14 7.40
CA HIS A 110 -4.96 -5.43 6.84
C HIS A 110 -6.03 -6.47 7.16
N LYS A 111 -6.48 -7.23 6.18
CA LYS A 111 -7.63 -8.13 6.33
C LYS A 111 -7.46 -9.20 7.40
N ASN A 112 -6.26 -9.67 7.67
CA ASN A 112 -5.99 -10.73 8.64
C ASN A 112 -5.12 -10.32 9.83
N GLN A 113 -4.68 -9.05 9.90
CA GLN A 113 -3.70 -8.62 10.91
C GLN A 113 -4.07 -7.29 11.58
N GLY A 114 -5.22 -6.69 11.22
CA GLY A 114 -5.73 -5.48 11.83
C GLY A 114 -5.04 -4.20 11.34
N LEU A 115 -4.60 -3.34 12.26
CA LEU A 115 -4.09 -2.00 11.99
C LEU A 115 -2.58 -1.93 12.27
N TRP A 116 -1.85 -1.34 11.33
CA TRP A 116 -0.44 -0.97 11.48
C TRP A 116 -0.28 0.53 11.47
N ILE A 117 0.59 1.04 12.34
CA ILE A 117 0.93 2.47 12.40
C ILE A 117 2.41 2.60 12.04
N LEU A 118 2.69 3.36 11.00
CA LEU A 118 4.01 3.49 10.41
C LEU A 118 4.43 4.95 10.35
N LYS A 119 5.72 5.19 10.15
CA LYS A 119 6.25 6.51 9.82
C LYS A 119 7.24 6.36 8.67
N TYR A 120 7.06 7.16 7.63
CA TYR A 120 8.01 7.20 6.53
C TYR A 120 9.33 7.81 7.00
N GLN A 121 10.42 7.11 6.76
CA GLN A 121 11.79 7.58 7.00
C GLN A 121 12.48 7.71 5.65
N LYS A 122 13.06 8.89 5.40
CA LYS A 122 13.89 9.14 4.21
C LYS A 122 15.24 8.46 4.33
#